data_00c53596a73e3534cb2e477509e06583
#
_entry.id   00c53596a73e3534cb2e477509e06583
#
_cell.length_a   1.000
_cell.length_b   1.000
_cell.length_c   1.000
_cell.angle_alpha   90.00
_cell.angle_beta   90.00
_cell.angle_gamma   90.00
#
_symmetry.space_group_name_H-M   'P 1'
#
loop_
_entity.id
_entity.type
_entity.pdbx_description
1 polymer ?
#
loop_
_entity_poly.entity_id
_entity_poly.type
_entity_poly.pdbx_seq_one_letter_code
_entity_poly.pdbx_strand_id
1 'polypeptide(L)'
;MAIVFTETKSFKKVLTKAVASVIIYSPRNETRSFVIRKEVFYMRAMNEDKLEKLAEYIKQYARENNGDAPRLSDIMSYMNMAKATAYRYVLELEKRGIVSYNGKKTLESPLQKKMRCGFRRVPIVGMVICGTPDEQEEHVTGYLAIPEEWVDGECFLLEAYGDSMIDLGIFEGDLILVKKAETAKSGDVIVALTENGNTLKRLFWEDNKPRLHAENKSYPNDKIDIYPKELTIQGIALKVVRDIR
;
A
#
# COMPACT_ATOMS: atom_id res chain seq x y z
N MET A 1 -35.87 28.26 -1.57
CA MET A 1 -34.93 29.18 -0.90
C MET A 1 -33.69 29.25 -1.78
N ALA A 2 -33.55 30.30 -2.57
CA ALA A 2 -32.44 30.46 -3.52
C ALA A 2 -31.38 31.37 -2.88
N ILE A 3 -30.15 30.93 -2.86
CA ILE A 3 -29.00 31.70 -2.35
C ILE A 3 -28.31 32.29 -3.58
N VAL A 4 -28.30 33.62 -3.70
CA VAL A 4 -27.59 34.33 -4.77
C VAL A 4 -26.32 34.93 -4.21
N PHE A 5 -25.17 34.53 -4.76
CA PHE A 5 -23.87 35.14 -4.47
C PHE A 5 -23.60 36.25 -5.49
N THR A 6 -23.35 37.45 -5.03
CA THR A 6 -22.80 38.51 -5.87
C THR A 6 -21.38 38.82 -5.47
N GLU A 7 -20.43 38.56 -6.40
CA GLU A 7 -19.04 39.02 -6.30
C GLU A 7 -18.92 40.43 -6.89
N THR A 8 -18.39 41.35 -6.10
CA THR A 8 -17.96 42.65 -6.62
C THR A 8 -16.44 42.66 -6.77
N LYS A 9 -15.97 42.68 -8.04
CA LYS A 9 -14.57 42.95 -8.40
C LYS A 9 -14.33 44.46 -8.33
N SER A 10 -13.37 44.89 -7.54
CA SER A 10 -12.69 46.16 -7.72
C SER A 10 -11.20 46.05 -7.51
N PHE A 11 -10.49 46.72 -8.35
CA PHE A 11 -9.06 46.58 -8.68
C PHE A 11 -8.12 47.23 -7.68
N LYS A 12 -6.94 46.63 -7.57
CA LYS A 12 -5.61 47.11 -7.13
C LYS A 12 -5.33 47.33 -5.64
N LYS A 13 -4.40 46.46 -5.20
CA LYS A 13 -3.42 46.68 -4.12
C LYS A 13 -3.96 46.92 -2.70
N VAL A 14 -3.54 45.96 -1.84
CA VAL A 14 -3.56 46.05 -0.38
C VAL A 14 -4.91 45.73 0.27
N LEU A 15 -4.96 44.59 0.94
CA LEU A 15 -5.95 44.25 1.97
C LEU A 15 -7.42 44.20 1.54
N THR A 16 -7.80 43.17 0.83
CA THR A 16 -9.22 42.93 0.60
C THR A 16 -9.87 42.22 1.79
N LYS A 17 -10.57 42.97 2.61
CA LYS A 17 -11.61 42.43 3.50
C LYS A 17 -12.77 42.01 2.61
N ALA A 18 -12.95 40.72 2.36
CA ALA A 18 -14.16 40.25 1.74
C ALA A 18 -15.29 40.30 2.77
N VAL A 19 -16.21 41.21 2.59
CA VAL A 19 -17.50 41.29 3.33
C VAL A 19 -18.50 40.48 2.53
N ALA A 20 -18.87 39.31 2.98
CA ALA A 20 -20.01 38.57 2.42
C ALA A 20 -21.29 39.04 3.11
N SER A 21 -22.18 39.68 2.37
CA SER A 21 -23.52 40.05 2.84
C SER A 21 -24.50 38.94 2.46
N VAL A 22 -25.15 38.36 3.46
CA VAL A 22 -26.25 37.40 3.24
C VAL A 22 -27.58 38.17 3.38
N ILE A 23 -28.36 38.25 2.31
CA ILE A 23 -29.71 38.82 2.32
C ILE A 23 -30.69 37.67 2.52
N ILE A 24 -31.41 37.68 3.64
CA ILE A 24 -32.49 36.72 3.91
C ILE A 24 -33.85 37.44 3.66
N TYR A 25 -34.61 36.89 2.72
CA TYR A 25 -35.96 37.36 2.47
C TYR A 25 -36.95 36.74 3.45
N SER A 26 -37.63 37.56 4.24
CA SER A 26 -38.75 37.15 5.08
C SER A 26 -40.04 37.13 4.26
N PRO A 27 -41.01 36.24 4.54
CA PRO A 27 -42.29 36.18 3.82
C PRO A 27 -43.16 37.42 3.95
N ARG A 28 -42.75 38.43 4.71
CA ARG A 28 -43.50 39.67 4.95
C ARG A 28 -42.89 40.92 4.31
N ASN A 29 -42.14 40.79 3.22
CA ASN A 29 -41.58 41.91 2.43
C ASN A 29 -40.78 42.98 3.23
N GLU A 30 -40.29 42.67 4.41
CA GLU A 30 -39.34 43.52 5.13
C GLU A 30 -37.92 43.06 4.89
N THR A 31 -37.14 43.91 4.21
CA THR A 31 -35.70 43.66 4.00
C THR A 31 -34.94 44.05 5.24
N ARG A 32 -34.54 43.08 6.06
CA ARG A 32 -33.60 43.30 7.13
C ARG A 32 -32.22 42.83 6.69
N SER A 33 -31.30 43.75 6.47
CA SER A 33 -29.88 43.43 6.23
C SER A 33 -29.17 43.15 7.54
N PHE A 34 -28.82 41.90 7.76
CA PHE A 34 -27.90 41.52 8.83
C PHE A 34 -26.48 41.46 8.29
N VAL A 35 -25.63 42.32 8.77
CA VAL A 35 -24.19 42.24 8.53
C VAL A 35 -23.65 41.21 9.51
N ILE A 36 -23.47 39.95 9.06
CA ILE A 36 -22.72 38.98 9.80
C ILE A 36 -21.24 39.34 9.62
N ARG A 37 -20.66 40.01 10.60
CA ARG A 37 -19.21 40.08 10.68
C ARG A 37 -18.67 38.64 10.85
N LYS A 38 -18.44 37.95 9.74
CA LYS A 38 -17.52 36.82 9.74
C LYS A 38 -16.16 37.45 10.03
N GLU A 39 -15.66 37.33 11.24
CA GLU A 39 -14.23 37.48 11.48
C GLU A 39 -13.57 36.46 10.55
N VAL A 40 -13.12 36.93 9.40
CA VAL A 40 -12.17 36.21 8.58
C VAL A 40 -10.92 36.14 9.44
N PHE A 41 -10.77 35.03 10.14
CA PHE A 41 -9.51 34.71 10.75
C PHE A 41 -8.50 34.77 9.62
N TYR A 42 -7.78 35.85 9.55
CA TYR A 42 -6.62 36.00 8.66
C TYR A 42 -5.68 34.87 9.06
N MET A 43 -5.74 33.75 8.35
CA MET A 43 -4.67 32.78 8.40
C MET A 43 -3.44 33.53 7.86
N ARG A 44 -2.59 34.02 8.76
CA ARG A 44 -1.28 34.53 8.39
C ARG A 44 -0.69 33.53 7.42
N ALA A 45 -0.32 34.00 6.22
CA ALA A 45 0.28 33.15 5.19
C ALA A 45 1.37 32.33 5.89
N MET A 46 1.33 31.02 5.69
CA MET A 46 2.31 30.14 6.28
C MET A 46 3.68 30.48 5.70
N ASN A 47 4.67 30.54 6.54
CA ASN A 47 6.03 30.74 6.10
C ASN A 47 6.54 29.40 5.54
N GLU A 48 6.75 29.33 4.22
CA GLU A 48 7.19 28.12 3.51
C GLU A 48 8.56 27.64 4.02
N ASP A 49 9.51 28.54 4.32
CA ASP A 49 10.82 28.16 4.83
C ASP A 49 10.72 27.42 6.18
N LYS A 50 9.79 27.86 7.03
CA LYS A 50 9.51 27.16 8.30
C LYS A 50 8.85 25.82 8.10
N LEU A 51 8.00 25.70 7.07
CA LEU A 51 7.34 24.46 6.75
C LEU A 51 8.34 23.42 6.24
N GLU A 52 9.24 23.85 5.36
CA GLU A 52 10.31 23.02 4.82
C GLU A 52 11.28 22.57 5.93
N LYS A 53 11.70 23.51 6.78
CA LYS A 53 12.54 23.23 7.95
C LYS A 53 11.88 22.22 8.89
N LEU A 54 10.58 22.31 9.11
CA LEU A 54 9.85 21.35 9.93
C LEU A 54 9.78 19.96 9.25
N ALA A 55 9.55 19.93 7.95
CA ALA A 55 9.52 18.68 7.20
C ALA A 55 10.88 17.96 7.25
N GLU A 56 11.98 18.69 7.13
CA GLU A 56 13.33 18.13 7.22
C GLU A 56 13.65 17.65 8.64
N TYR A 57 13.28 18.41 9.66
CA TYR A 57 13.39 17.97 11.07
C TYR A 57 12.67 16.66 11.32
N ILE A 58 11.42 16.51 10.84
CA ILE A 58 10.66 15.27 11.04
C ILE A 58 11.33 14.07 10.32
N LYS A 59 11.88 14.30 9.13
CA LYS A 59 12.62 13.25 8.40
C LYS A 59 13.91 12.84 9.12
N GLN A 60 14.66 13.80 9.62
CA GLN A 60 15.90 13.56 10.36
C GLN A 60 15.59 12.81 11.67
N TYR A 61 14.62 13.29 12.44
CA TYR A 61 14.18 12.65 13.68
C TYR A 61 13.80 11.19 13.45
N ALA A 62 13.05 10.91 12.38
CA ALA A 62 12.65 9.54 12.04
C ALA A 62 13.87 8.65 11.68
N ARG A 63 14.91 9.18 11.05
CA ARG A 63 16.14 8.42 10.77
C ARG A 63 16.91 8.06 12.05
N GLU A 64 16.93 8.98 13.01
CA GLU A 64 17.67 8.84 14.28
C GLU A 64 16.90 8.00 15.32
N ASN A 65 15.57 7.89 15.18
CA ASN A 65 14.68 7.25 16.16
C ASN A 65 13.89 6.06 15.56
N ASN A 66 14.54 5.20 14.79
CA ASN A 66 13.94 3.96 14.23
C ASN A 66 12.60 4.16 13.50
N GLY A 67 12.45 5.30 12.81
CA GLY A 67 11.25 5.62 12.07
C GLY A 67 10.19 6.39 12.87
N ASP A 68 10.36 6.57 14.17
CA ASP A 68 9.42 7.32 15.01
C ASP A 68 9.35 8.79 14.62
N ALA A 69 8.16 9.38 14.74
CA ALA A 69 7.96 10.79 14.52
C ALA A 69 8.06 11.57 15.84
N PRO A 70 8.57 12.85 15.79
CA PRO A 70 8.65 13.68 16.97
C PRO A 70 7.26 13.99 17.54
N ARG A 71 7.17 14.14 18.85
CA ARG A 71 5.94 14.62 19.49
C ARG A 71 5.73 16.11 19.19
N LEU A 72 4.50 16.57 19.34
CA LEU A 72 4.22 18.01 19.15
C LEU A 72 5.03 18.90 20.08
N SER A 73 5.37 18.44 21.30
CA SER A 73 6.27 19.10 22.25
C SER A 73 7.68 19.30 21.68
N ASP A 74 8.21 18.29 21.00
CA ASP A 74 9.55 18.31 20.44
C ASP A 74 9.61 19.29 19.25
N ILE A 75 8.54 19.31 18.44
CA ILE A 75 8.36 20.28 17.36
C ILE A 75 8.29 21.71 17.91
N MET A 76 7.52 21.93 18.98
CA MET A 76 7.41 23.23 19.63
C MET A 76 8.78 23.74 20.10
N SER A 77 9.55 22.87 20.73
CA SER A 77 10.90 23.17 21.24
C SER A 77 11.87 23.45 20.10
N TYR A 78 11.93 22.58 19.09
CA TYR A 78 12.84 22.72 17.95
C TYR A 78 12.56 23.97 17.12
N MET A 79 11.30 24.25 16.84
CA MET A 79 10.88 25.38 16.00
C MET A 79 10.68 26.67 16.79
N ASN A 80 10.81 26.64 18.12
CA ASN A 80 10.53 27.75 19.04
C ASN A 80 9.19 28.44 18.73
N MET A 81 8.11 27.64 18.75
CA MET A 81 6.77 28.14 18.42
C MET A 81 5.70 27.67 19.40
N ALA A 82 4.65 28.47 19.52
CA ALA A 82 3.50 28.13 20.37
C ALA A 82 2.75 26.91 19.79
N LYS A 83 2.09 26.13 20.69
CA LYS A 83 1.35 24.90 20.38
C LYS A 83 0.37 25.05 19.22
N ALA A 84 -0.42 26.13 19.20
CA ALA A 84 -1.40 26.39 18.15
C ALA A 84 -0.72 26.59 16.77
N THR A 85 0.45 27.22 16.76
CA THR A 85 1.23 27.43 15.54
C THR A 85 1.85 26.11 15.07
N ALA A 86 2.50 25.34 15.96
CA ALA A 86 3.07 24.05 15.64
C ALA A 86 2.00 23.10 15.08
N TYR A 87 0.83 23.05 15.71
CA TYR A 87 -0.29 22.24 15.25
C TYR A 87 -0.75 22.62 13.83
N ARG A 88 -0.83 23.92 13.51
CA ARG A 88 -1.20 24.38 12.14
C ARG A 88 -0.17 23.95 11.09
N TYR A 89 1.13 24.00 11.41
CA TYR A 89 2.19 23.54 10.51
C TYR A 89 2.11 22.02 10.29
N VAL A 90 1.84 21.24 11.34
CA VAL A 90 1.64 19.80 11.23
C VAL A 90 0.46 19.45 10.33
N LEU A 91 -0.69 20.13 10.51
CA LEU A 91 -1.86 19.93 9.64
C LEU A 91 -1.59 20.28 8.17
N GLU A 92 -0.75 21.28 7.92
CA GLU A 92 -0.37 21.63 6.54
C GLU A 92 0.56 20.58 5.93
N LEU A 93 1.51 20.02 6.70
CA LEU A 93 2.34 18.91 6.24
C LEU A 93 1.52 17.64 5.99
N GLU A 94 0.47 17.41 6.77
CA GLU A 94 -0.48 16.32 6.54
C GLU A 94 -1.23 16.49 5.22
N LYS A 95 -1.76 17.69 4.94
CA LYS A 95 -2.40 18.00 3.67
C LYS A 95 -1.49 17.78 2.46
N ARG A 96 -0.18 18.05 2.63
CA ARG A 96 0.85 17.81 1.62
C ARG A 96 1.31 16.35 1.56
N GLY A 97 0.77 15.48 2.40
CA GLY A 97 1.11 14.05 2.45
C GLY A 97 2.50 13.74 3.00
N ILE A 98 3.15 14.72 3.66
CA ILE A 98 4.50 14.58 4.22
C ILE A 98 4.47 13.85 5.56
N VAL A 99 3.39 13.98 6.33
CA VAL A 99 3.16 13.28 7.60
C VAL A 99 1.72 12.77 7.65
N SER A 100 1.44 11.81 8.53
CA SER A 100 0.08 11.41 8.88
C SER A 100 -0.19 11.79 10.33
N TYR A 101 -1.33 12.42 10.62
CA TYR A 101 -1.73 12.82 11.95
C TYR A 101 -3.08 12.20 12.30
N ASN A 102 -3.11 11.32 13.30
CA ASN A 102 -4.32 10.56 13.64
C ASN A 102 -5.29 11.28 14.60
N GLY A 103 -5.12 12.59 14.80
CA GLY A 103 -5.98 13.40 15.69
C GLY A 103 -5.79 13.14 17.21
N LYS A 104 -5.09 12.08 17.59
CA LYS A 104 -4.89 11.66 19.00
C LYS A 104 -3.49 11.97 19.54
N LYS A 105 -2.87 13.07 19.13
CA LYS A 105 -1.54 13.54 19.55
C LYS A 105 -0.33 12.77 18.99
N THR A 106 -0.53 11.82 18.11
CA THR A 106 0.56 11.04 17.53
C THR A 106 0.76 11.44 16.08
N LEU A 107 1.94 11.94 15.75
CA LEU A 107 2.42 12.07 14.38
C LEU A 107 2.96 10.72 13.91
N GLU A 108 2.76 10.42 12.66
CA GLU A 108 3.37 9.28 12.00
C GLU A 108 4.25 9.80 10.86
N SER A 109 5.53 9.43 10.89
CA SER A 109 6.43 9.72 9.78
C SER A 109 6.07 8.83 8.57
N PRO A 110 6.44 9.22 7.33
CA PRO A 110 6.28 8.35 6.17
C PRO A 110 7.00 7.01 6.34
N LEU A 111 8.10 6.98 7.09
CA LEU A 111 8.82 5.76 7.45
C LEU A 111 8.00 4.89 8.40
N GLN A 112 7.41 5.45 9.44
CA GLN A 112 6.52 4.73 10.37
C GLN A 112 5.31 4.14 9.65
N LYS A 113 4.72 4.89 8.73
CA LYS A 113 3.62 4.39 7.90
C LYS A 113 4.04 3.21 7.03
N LYS A 114 5.28 3.23 6.51
CA LYS A 114 5.87 2.08 5.79
C LYS A 114 6.25 0.94 6.72
N MET A 115 6.70 1.22 7.95
CA MET A 115 7.10 0.22 8.94
C MET A 115 5.92 -0.39 9.73
N ARG A 116 4.73 0.20 9.68
CA ARG A 116 3.48 -0.41 10.12
C ARG A 116 2.95 -1.37 9.06
N CYS A 117 3.83 -2.22 8.54
CA CYS A 117 3.39 -3.38 7.79
C CYS A 117 2.58 -4.26 8.74
N GLY A 118 1.28 -4.32 8.55
CA GLY A 118 0.47 -5.38 9.11
C GLY A 118 1.08 -6.70 8.70
N PHE A 119 0.99 -7.70 9.55
CA PHE A 119 1.34 -9.06 9.18
C PHE A 119 0.06 -9.84 8.96
N ARG A 120 0.02 -10.57 7.86
CA ARG A 120 -1.03 -11.54 7.59
C ARG A 120 -0.52 -12.95 7.86
N ARG A 121 -1.31 -13.77 8.56
CA ARG A 121 -1.02 -15.19 8.68
C ARG A 121 -1.36 -15.86 7.36
N VAL A 122 -0.34 -16.39 6.69
CA VAL A 122 -0.47 -17.12 5.43
C VAL A 122 -0.30 -18.59 5.72
N PRO A 123 -1.24 -19.47 5.31
CA PRO A 123 -1.14 -20.90 5.54
C PRO A 123 0.01 -21.49 4.73
N ILE A 124 0.75 -22.42 5.36
CA ILE A 124 1.70 -23.30 4.70
C ILE A 124 0.93 -24.53 4.29
N VAL A 125 0.82 -24.76 3.00
CA VAL A 125 0.12 -25.91 2.43
C VAL A 125 1.16 -26.95 2.06
N GLY A 126 0.99 -28.16 2.57
CA GLY A 126 1.78 -29.31 2.14
C GLY A 126 1.53 -29.64 0.68
N MET A 127 2.31 -30.58 0.13
CA MET A 127 2.13 -31.05 -1.24
C MET A 127 0.68 -31.48 -1.42
N VAL A 128 -0.08 -30.79 -2.31
CA VAL A 128 -1.44 -31.16 -2.66
C VAL A 128 -1.35 -32.51 -3.39
N ILE A 129 -1.67 -33.59 -2.69
CA ILE A 129 -1.82 -34.90 -3.31
C ILE A 129 -3.09 -34.81 -4.16
N CYS A 130 -2.96 -35.14 -5.46
CA CYS A 130 -4.06 -35.17 -6.41
C CYS A 130 -5.19 -36.05 -5.87
N GLY A 131 -6.30 -35.42 -5.45
CA GLY A 131 -7.57 -36.07 -5.11
C GLY A 131 -8.68 -35.50 -5.99
N THR A 132 -9.78 -36.17 -6.05
CA THR A 132 -11.00 -35.70 -6.72
C THR A 132 -11.44 -34.34 -6.13
N PRO A 133 -12.21 -33.50 -6.85
CA PRO A 133 -12.61 -32.17 -6.38
C PRO A 133 -13.26 -32.11 -4.99
N ASP A 134 -13.80 -33.20 -4.50
CA ASP A 134 -14.43 -33.32 -3.18
C ASP A 134 -13.41 -33.63 -2.04
N GLU A 135 -12.15 -33.94 -2.34
CA GLU A 135 -11.09 -34.27 -1.36
C GLU A 135 -9.98 -33.20 -1.24
N GLN A 136 -10.25 -31.98 -1.68
CA GLN A 136 -9.33 -30.84 -1.49
C GLN A 136 -9.40 -30.32 -0.04
N GLU A 137 -9.13 -31.16 0.95
CA GLU A 137 -8.65 -30.65 2.22
C GLU A 137 -7.21 -30.18 1.99
N GLU A 138 -7.06 -28.86 1.83
CA GLU A 138 -5.76 -28.20 1.88
C GLU A 138 -5.09 -28.60 3.19
N HIS A 139 -4.10 -29.49 3.13
CA HIS A 139 -3.41 -29.96 4.32
C HIS A 139 -2.51 -28.82 4.82
N VAL A 140 -3.09 -27.91 5.62
CA VAL A 140 -2.36 -26.81 6.24
C VAL A 140 -1.45 -27.38 7.31
N THR A 141 -0.14 -27.29 7.08
CA THR A 141 0.91 -27.77 8.01
C THR A 141 1.30 -26.72 9.03
N GLY A 142 0.99 -25.43 8.77
CA GLY A 142 1.34 -24.33 9.66
C GLY A 142 0.93 -22.97 9.09
N TYR A 143 1.37 -21.92 9.75
CA TYR A 143 1.16 -20.54 9.31
C TYR A 143 2.43 -19.74 9.49
N LEU A 144 2.74 -18.86 8.54
CA LEU A 144 3.80 -17.89 8.64
C LEU A 144 3.24 -16.46 8.61
N ALA A 145 3.79 -15.59 9.45
CA ALA A 145 3.45 -14.17 9.45
C ALA A 145 4.22 -13.47 8.32
N ILE A 146 3.51 -13.07 7.26
CA ILE A 146 4.08 -12.39 6.10
C ILE A 146 3.68 -10.91 6.12
N PRO A 147 4.58 -9.97 5.79
CA PRO A 147 4.24 -8.56 5.66
C PRO A 147 3.02 -8.37 4.74
N GLU A 148 2.04 -7.59 5.18
CA GLU A 148 0.78 -7.41 4.43
C GLU A 148 1.02 -6.82 3.03
N GLU A 149 2.07 -6.02 2.86
CA GLU A 149 2.48 -5.46 1.56
C GLU A 149 2.96 -6.51 0.54
N TRP A 150 3.30 -7.72 1.00
CA TRP A 150 3.71 -8.83 0.13
C TRP A 150 2.52 -9.67 -0.31
N VAL A 151 1.39 -9.54 0.37
CA VAL A 151 0.20 -10.37 0.14
C VAL A 151 -0.78 -9.64 -0.78
N ASP A 152 -0.96 -10.16 -1.99
CA ASP A 152 -1.92 -9.63 -2.97
C ASP A 152 -3.09 -10.62 -3.12
N GLY A 153 -4.20 -10.32 -2.48
CA GLY A 153 -5.39 -11.17 -2.47
C GLY A 153 -5.27 -12.39 -1.53
N GLU A 154 -5.80 -13.51 -1.96
CA GLU A 154 -5.68 -14.79 -1.25
C GLU A 154 -4.34 -15.44 -1.61
N CYS A 155 -3.56 -15.76 -0.58
CA CYS A 155 -2.23 -16.34 -0.74
C CYS A 155 -2.04 -17.54 0.17
N PHE A 156 -1.17 -18.45 -0.26
CA PHE A 156 -0.68 -19.58 0.51
C PHE A 156 0.84 -19.72 0.32
N LEU A 157 1.49 -20.47 1.19
CA LEU A 157 2.89 -20.84 1.09
C LEU A 157 2.98 -22.31 0.69
N LEU A 158 3.85 -22.60 -0.27
CA LEU A 158 4.14 -23.95 -0.75
C LEU A 158 5.62 -24.22 -0.56
N GLU A 159 5.98 -25.39 -0.03
CA GLU A 159 7.35 -25.84 0.02
C GLU A 159 7.81 -26.34 -1.34
N ALA A 160 8.96 -25.83 -1.81
CA ALA A 160 9.52 -26.22 -3.09
C ALA A 160 10.24 -27.57 -2.98
N TYR A 161 10.03 -28.42 -3.98
CA TYR A 161 10.71 -29.72 -4.11
C TYR A 161 11.50 -29.80 -5.39
N GLY A 162 12.68 -30.40 -5.30
CA GLY A 162 13.59 -30.61 -6.41
C GLY A 162 14.30 -29.34 -6.87
N ASP A 163 14.94 -29.44 -8.01
CA ASP A 163 15.91 -28.48 -8.50
C ASP A 163 15.50 -27.78 -9.82
N SER A 164 14.26 -27.97 -10.24
CA SER A 164 13.80 -27.47 -11.56
C SER A 164 13.79 -25.96 -11.72
N MET A 165 13.94 -25.19 -10.65
CA MET A 165 13.85 -23.73 -10.62
C MET A 165 15.09 -23.07 -10.01
N ILE A 166 16.23 -23.77 -10.00
CA ILE A 166 17.45 -23.29 -9.33
C ILE A 166 18.05 -22.05 -9.97
N ASP A 167 17.91 -21.86 -11.29
CA ASP A 167 18.42 -20.68 -11.98
C ASP A 167 17.63 -19.40 -11.61
N LEU A 168 16.44 -19.54 -11.03
CA LEU A 168 15.69 -18.46 -10.38
C LEU A 168 16.05 -18.30 -8.89
N GLY A 169 16.97 -19.09 -8.37
CA GLY A 169 17.34 -19.09 -6.96
C GLY A 169 16.31 -19.76 -6.05
N ILE A 170 15.41 -20.60 -6.60
CA ILE A 170 14.47 -21.42 -5.84
C ILE A 170 15.09 -22.80 -5.65
N PHE A 171 15.28 -23.18 -4.38
CA PHE A 171 15.88 -24.44 -4.00
C PHE A 171 14.89 -25.29 -3.23
N GLU A 172 15.20 -26.58 -3.13
CA GLU A 172 14.42 -27.53 -2.32
C GLU A 172 14.36 -27.06 -0.85
N GLY A 173 13.15 -27.11 -0.27
CA GLY A 173 12.88 -26.64 1.08
C GLY A 173 12.55 -25.14 1.20
N ASP A 174 12.59 -24.37 0.12
CA ASP A 174 12.13 -22.99 0.12
C ASP A 174 10.62 -22.90 0.28
N LEU A 175 10.15 -21.90 1.03
CA LEU A 175 8.74 -21.56 1.05
C LEU A 175 8.45 -20.53 -0.04
N ILE A 176 7.56 -20.87 -0.96
CA ILE A 176 7.13 -20.01 -2.05
C ILE A 176 5.80 -19.36 -1.66
N LEU A 177 5.77 -18.02 -1.60
CA LEU A 177 4.54 -17.27 -1.45
C LEU A 177 3.80 -17.26 -2.79
N VAL A 178 2.63 -17.87 -2.82
CA VAL A 178 1.80 -18.06 -4.01
C VAL A 178 0.51 -17.28 -3.86
N LYS A 179 0.16 -16.48 -4.85
CA LYS A 179 -1.16 -15.86 -5.00
C LYS A 179 -2.09 -16.85 -5.68
N LYS A 180 -3.22 -17.16 -5.08
CA LYS A 180 -4.25 -18.02 -5.68
C LYS A 180 -4.79 -17.37 -6.96
N ALA A 181 -4.72 -18.08 -8.06
CA ALA A 181 -5.17 -17.62 -9.37
C ALA A 181 -5.48 -18.81 -10.27
N GLU A 182 -6.54 -18.68 -11.06
CA GLU A 182 -6.94 -19.68 -12.07
C GLU A 182 -6.35 -19.39 -13.44
N THR A 183 -5.79 -18.19 -13.63
CA THR A 183 -5.19 -17.73 -14.89
C THR A 183 -3.86 -17.07 -14.64
N ALA A 184 -2.93 -17.20 -15.61
CA ALA A 184 -1.62 -16.57 -15.58
C ALA A 184 -1.18 -16.12 -16.97
N LYS A 185 -0.22 -15.22 -17.00
CA LYS A 185 0.36 -14.67 -18.25
C LYS A 185 1.61 -15.44 -18.63
N SER A 186 1.97 -15.35 -19.91
CA SER A 186 3.26 -15.84 -20.40
C SER A 186 4.40 -15.13 -19.65
N GLY A 187 5.32 -15.91 -19.09
CA GLY A 187 6.43 -15.44 -18.25
C GLY A 187 6.19 -15.56 -16.75
N ASP A 188 4.97 -15.77 -16.30
CA ASP A 188 4.69 -16.00 -14.86
C ASP A 188 5.27 -17.35 -14.41
N VAL A 189 5.77 -17.38 -13.18
CA VAL A 189 6.10 -18.63 -12.49
C VAL A 189 4.84 -19.10 -11.76
N ILE A 190 4.36 -20.28 -12.11
CA ILE A 190 3.07 -20.78 -11.64
C ILE A 190 3.22 -22.08 -10.85
N VAL A 191 2.31 -22.26 -9.90
CA VAL A 191 1.98 -23.57 -9.34
C VAL A 191 0.81 -24.11 -10.14
N ALA A 192 0.99 -25.28 -10.69
CA ALA A 192 -0.01 -25.90 -11.56
C ALA A 192 -0.13 -27.40 -11.31
N LEU A 193 -1.34 -27.91 -11.50
CA LEU A 193 -1.65 -29.33 -11.57
C LEU A 193 -1.66 -29.75 -13.04
N THR A 194 -0.93 -30.82 -13.35
CA THR A 194 -0.88 -31.46 -14.67
C THR A 194 -1.27 -32.93 -14.51
N GLU A 195 -1.37 -33.66 -15.60
CA GLU A 195 -1.55 -35.12 -15.59
C GLU A 195 -0.43 -35.88 -14.81
N ASN A 196 0.73 -35.22 -14.62
CA ASN A 196 1.87 -35.77 -13.89
C ASN A 196 1.95 -35.28 -12.43
N GLY A 197 0.95 -34.54 -11.96
CA GLY A 197 0.89 -33.99 -10.62
C GLY A 197 1.22 -32.49 -10.55
N ASN A 198 1.40 -32.01 -9.30
CA ASN A 198 1.70 -30.60 -9.03
C ASN A 198 3.12 -30.25 -9.44
N THR A 199 3.28 -29.06 -10.00
CA THR A 199 4.58 -28.57 -10.45
C THR A 199 4.70 -27.06 -10.30
N LEU A 200 5.94 -26.58 -10.08
CA LEU A 200 6.33 -25.18 -10.13
C LEU A 200 7.19 -24.97 -11.37
N LYS A 201 6.72 -24.15 -12.31
CA LYS A 201 7.39 -23.90 -13.59
C LYS A 201 7.09 -22.49 -14.08
N ARG A 202 7.90 -21.99 -15.03
CA ARG A 202 7.57 -20.79 -15.78
C ARG A 202 6.61 -21.13 -16.91
N LEU A 203 5.48 -20.45 -16.97
CA LEU A 203 4.47 -20.61 -18.00
C LEU A 203 4.82 -19.78 -19.24
N PHE A 204 4.68 -20.39 -20.40
CA PHE A 204 4.62 -19.72 -21.71
C PHE A 204 3.39 -20.18 -22.47
N TRP A 205 2.76 -19.24 -23.19
CA TRP A 205 1.67 -19.56 -24.09
C TRP A 205 2.19 -19.53 -25.53
N GLU A 206 2.12 -20.65 -26.23
CA GLU A 206 2.53 -20.82 -27.64
C GLU A 206 1.32 -21.34 -28.43
N ASP A 207 0.81 -20.55 -29.38
CA ASP A 207 -0.39 -20.87 -30.15
C ASP A 207 -1.57 -21.37 -29.31
N ASN A 208 -1.85 -20.66 -28.20
CA ASN A 208 -2.86 -21.03 -27.18
C ASN A 208 -2.62 -22.37 -26.47
N LYS A 209 -1.43 -22.95 -26.57
CA LYS A 209 -1.02 -24.13 -25.82
C LYS A 209 -0.05 -23.74 -24.72
N PRO A 210 -0.19 -24.35 -23.52
CA PRO A 210 0.74 -24.07 -22.43
C PRO A 210 2.06 -24.83 -22.65
N ARG A 211 3.17 -24.13 -22.44
CA ARG A 211 4.50 -24.68 -22.25
C ARG A 211 4.99 -24.32 -20.87
N LEU A 212 5.36 -25.32 -20.09
CA LEU A 212 5.92 -25.17 -18.76
C LEU A 212 7.43 -25.36 -18.82
N HIS A 213 8.17 -24.31 -18.54
CA HIS A 213 9.63 -24.26 -18.62
C HIS A 213 10.28 -24.39 -17.24
N ALA A 214 11.25 -25.30 -17.15
CA ALA A 214 12.11 -25.41 -15.97
C ALA A 214 13.24 -24.37 -16.04
N GLU A 215 13.45 -23.62 -15.00
CA GLU A 215 14.57 -22.69 -14.86
C GLU A 215 15.79 -23.41 -14.26
N ASN A 216 16.30 -24.40 -15.02
CA ASN A 216 17.50 -25.14 -14.70
C ASN A 216 18.20 -25.60 -15.97
N LYS A 217 19.29 -24.92 -16.34
CA LYS A 217 20.08 -25.21 -17.53
C LYS A 217 20.76 -26.58 -17.50
N SER A 218 20.85 -27.19 -16.33
CA SER A 218 21.42 -28.53 -16.18
C SER A 218 20.41 -29.64 -16.45
N TYR A 219 19.13 -29.29 -16.64
CA TYR A 219 18.12 -30.29 -16.99
C TYR A 219 18.35 -30.86 -18.39
N PRO A 220 18.09 -32.15 -18.58
CA PRO A 220 18.04 -32.75 -19.92
C PRO A 220 17.03 -31.99 -20.81
N ASN A 221 17.36 -31.84 -22.10
CA ASN A 221 16.55 -31.07 -23.05
C ASN A 221 15.09 -31.58 -23.15
N ASP A 222 14.87 -32.86 -22.93
CA ASP A 222 13.54 -33.50 -22.91
C ASP A 222 12.71 -33.21 -21.67
N LYS A 223 13.34 -32.67 -20.62
CA LYS A 223 12.68 -32.34 -19.34
C LYS A 223 12.60 -30.86 -19.04
N ILE A 224 13.30 -30.03 -19.82
CA ILE A 224 13.34 -28.59 -19.58
C ILE A 224 12.01 -27.92 -19.94
N ASP A 225 11.35 -28.40 -21.00
CA ASP A 225 10.04 -27.95 -21.46
C ASP A 225 9.02 -29.07 -21.37
N ILE A 226 7.89 -28.79 -20.75
CA ILE A 226 6.77 -29.72 -20.61
C ILE A 226 5.56 -29.12 -21.33
N TYR A 227 4.91 -29.91 -22.16
CA TYR A 227 3.67 -29.56 -22.86
C TYR A 227 2.53 -30.39 -22.27
N PRO A 228 1.89 -29.93 -21.20
CA PRO A 228 0.86 -30.71 -20.52
C PRO A 228 -0.39 -30.83 -21.40
N LYS A 229 -1.05 -31.97 -21.31
CA LYS A 229 -2.36 -32.22 -21.95
C LYS A 229 -3.47 -31.57 -21.15
N GLU A 230 -3.32 -31.58 -19.83
CA GLU A 230 -4.22 -30.96 -18.88
C GLU A 230 -3.43 -30.02 -18.01
N LEU A 231 -3.94 -28.80 -17.81
CA LEU A 231 -3.33 -27.77 -16.99
C LEU A 231 -4.38 -27.07 -16.15
N THR A 232 -4.25 -27.19 -14.85
CA THR A 232 -5.00 -26.37 -13.89
C THR A 232 -4.04 -25.47 -13.13
N ILE A 233 -4.15 -24.16 -13.33
CA ILE A 233 -3.33 -23.18 -12.62
C ILE A 233 -3.92 -23.02 -11.22
N GLN A 234 -3.11 -23.23 -10.18
CA GLN A 234 -3.49 -23.08 -8.77
C GLN A 234 -3.06 -21.72 -8.21
N GLY A 235 -2.02 -21.12 -8.80
CA GLY A 235 -1.55 -19.80 -8.38
C GLY A 235 -0.28 -19.34 -9.06
N ILE A 236 0.08 -18.09 -8.76
CA ILE A 236 1.26 -17.40 -9.29
C ILE A 236 2.25 -17.19 -8.14
N ALA A 237 3.49 -17.63 -8.32
CA ALA A 237 4.58 -17.42 -7.36
C ALA A 237 4.97 -15.95 -7.29
N LEU A 238 4.98 -15.39 -6.09
CA LEU A 238 5.30 -13.98 -5.85
C LEU A 238 6.69 -13.79 -5.26
N LYS A 239 7.04 -14.59 -4.27
CA LYS A 239 8.29 -14.45 -3.47
C LYS A 239 8.77 -15.79 -2.95
N VAL A 240 10.07 -15.81 -2.66
CA VAL A 240 10.73 -16.93 -1.94
C VAL A 240 11.01 -16.47 -0.52
N VAL A 241 10.73 -17.32 0.45
CA VAL A 241 11.05 -17.14 1.87
C VAL A 241 11.96 -18.31 2.28
N ARG A 242 13.13 -17.99 2.77
CA ARG A 242 14.16 -18.98 3.13
C ARG A 242 14.86 -18.60 4.42
N ASP A 243 15.07 -19.57 5.28
CA ASP A 243 15.97 -19.45 6.42
C ASP A 243 17.42 -19.66 5.96
N ILE A 244 18.28 -18.70 6.26
CA ILE A 244 19.72 -18.85 6.04
C ILE A 244 20.28 -19.59 7.27
N ARG A 245 20.76 -20.80 7.04
CA ARG A 245 21.42 -21.62 8.05
C ARG A 245 22.92 -21.63 7.82
#